data_7df64556a5589f2d1383266001cd56a1
#
_entry.id   7df64556a5589f2d1383266001cd56a1
#
_cell.length_a   1.000
_cell.length_b   1.000
_cell.length_c   1.000
_cell.angle_alpha   90.00
_cell.angle_beta   90.00
_cell.angle_gamma   90.00
#
_symmetry.space_group_name_H-M   'P 1'
#
loop_
_entity.id
_entity.type
_entity.pdbx_description
1 polymer ?
#
loop_
_entity_poly.entity_id
_entity_poly.type
_entity_poly.pdbx_seq_one_letter_code
_entity_poly.pdbx_strand_id
1 'polypeptide(L)'
;MSSRGPLDRTRDGRQYTSPEYRELVAGPFDPLVYQYPMRPARLYRVVRRIVRWLVLRLFRVNVTGLENIPAPPYIIAANHQAWFDPAFIIPFFPEAPVIYTMAKRETVFNRAWKRRLLPLIGVFPISPHRGELDEAGLRTVYQVLDRHGVVLMFPEGRYSRGRALRPLKAGIGFFALHAGVPIVPVAVRGTDVLRPFIRIDVAIGPPILPDAPTWWALSRRVSGIVENVRVALTKGLRGRRP
;
A
#
# COMPACT_ATOMS: atom_id res chain seq x y z
N MET A 1 -9.56 -24.73 21.07
CA MET A 1 -10.47 -23.88 20.29
C MET A 1 -9.60 -23.00 19.38
N SER A 2 -9.50 -23.36 18.12
CA SER A 2 -8.70 -22.65 17.11
C SER A 2 -9.39 -21.34 16.78
N SER A 3 -8.78 -20.20 17.10
CA SER A 3 -9.23 -18.88 16.68
C SER A 3 -9.06 -18.77 15.17
N ARG A 4 -10.11 -19.04 14.43
CA ARG A 4 -10.17 -18.79 12.98
C ARG A 4 -10.02 -17.29 12.76
N GLY A 5 -8.97 -16.89 12.06
CA GLY A 5 -8.72 -15.48 11.70
C GLY A 5 -9.84 -14.93 10.81
N PRO A 6 -9.97 -13.60 10.68
CA PRO A 6 -11.03 -12.92 9.91
C PRO A 6 -10.99 -13.19 8.41
N LEU A 7 -9.96 -13.85 7.90
CA LEU A 7 -9.79 -14.25 6.50
C LEU A 7 -10.64 -15.46 6.08
N ASP A 8 -11.33 -16.08 7.04
CA ASP A 8 -12.08 -17.32 6.79
C ASP A 8 -13.51 -17.12 6.23
N ARG A 9 -13.99 -15.88 6.09
CA ARG A 9 -15.37 -15.62 5.68
C ARG A 9 -15.49 -14.54 4.61
N THR A 10 -16.10 -14.90 3.48
CA THR A 10 -16.74 -13.94 2.58
C THR A 10 -18.09 -13.51 3.14
N ARG A 11 -18.64 -12.44 2.57
CA ARG A 11 -19.98 -11.93 2.87
C ARG A 11 -21.10 -12.99 2.63
N ASP A 12 -20.83 -13.99 1.81
CA ASP A 12 -21.71 -15.12 1.47
C ASP A 12 -21.31 -16.44 2.16
N GLY A 13 -20.37 -16.41 3.10
CA GLY A 13 -19.96 -17.57 3.88
C GLY A 13 -19.00 -18.53 3.16
N ARG A 14 -18.54 -18.20 1.94
CA ARG A 14 -17.56 -19.02 1.23
C ARG A 14 -16.16 -18.79 1.79
N GLN A 15 -15.44 -19.88 2.01
CA GLN A 15 -14.04 -19.83 2.44
C GLN A 15 -13.14 -19.50 1.23
N TYR A 16 -12.51 -18.33 1.22
CA TYR A 16 -11.48 -17.97 0.23
C TYR A 16 -10.09 -18.50 0.57
N THR A 17 -10.02 -19.62 1.20
CA THR A 17 -8.76 -20.30 1.40
C THR A 17 -8.53 -21.27 0.24
N SER A 18 -7.99 -20.74 -0.88
CA SER A 18 -7.45 -21.66 -1.88
C SER A 18 -6.36 -22.53 -1.21
N PRO A 19 -6.22 -23.81 -1.56
CA PRO A 19 -5.12 -24.64 -1.07
C PRO A 19 -3.76 -23.96 -1.22
N GLU A 20 -3.55 -23.26 -2.34
CA GLU A 20 -2.35 -22.48 -2.65
C GLU A 20 -2.11 -21.32 -1.66
N TYR A 21 -3.17 -20.64 -1.21
CA TYR A 21 -3.03 -19.59 -0.19
C TYR A 21 -2.60 -20.18 1.16
N ARG A 22 -3.18 -21.30 1.55
CA ARG A 22 -2.80 -22.00 2.81
C ARG A 22 -1.35 -22.48 2.77
N GLU A 23 -0.88 -23.00 1.65
CA GLU A 23 0.52 -23.37 1.46
C GLU A 23 1.45 -22.16 1.49
N LEU A 24 1.08 -21.06 0.82
CA LEU A 24 1.86 -19.83 0.83
C LEU A 24 1.99 -19.20 2.23
N VAL A 25 0.93 -19.27 3.05
CA VAL A 25 0.95 -18.73 4.42
C VAL A 25 1.57 -19.71 5.41
N ALA A 26 1.41 -21.02 5.20
CA ALA A 26 1.95 -22.07 6.09
C ALA A 26 3.43 -22.43 5.84
N GLY A 27 4.01 -21.99 4.73
CA GLY A 27 5.42 -22.29 4.40
C GLY A 27 6.39 -21.66 5.40
N PRO A 28 7.67 -22.08 5.38
CA PRO A 28 8.67 -21.55 6.29
C PRO A 28 8.75 -20.03 6.15
N PHE A 29 8.58 -19.35 7.27
CA PHE A 29 8.66 -17.90 7.31
C PHE A 29 10.05 -17.43 6.91
N ASP A 30 10.14 -16.46 6.01
CA ASP A 30 11.38 -15.73 5.82
C ASP A 30 11.77 -15.11 7.17
N PRO A 31 12.97 -15.41 7.73
CA PRO A 31 13.43 -14.84 9.01
C PRO A 31 13.35 -13.31 9.03
N LEU A 32 13.42 -12.66 7.86
CA LEU A 32 13.23 -11.21 7.73
C LEU A 32 11.79 -10.80 8.00
N VAL A 33 10.80 -11.61 7.67
CA VAL A 33 9.37 -11.33 7.91
C VAL A 33 9.00 -11.49 9.39
N TYR A 34 9.64 -12.42 10.09
CA TYR A 34 9.42 -12.61 11.55
C TYR A 34 9.81 -11.38 12.38
N GLN A 35 10.69 -10.55 11.86
CA GLN A 35 11.15 -9.33 12.52
C GLN A 35 10.22 -8.12 12.32
N TYR A 36 9.12 -8.25 11.55
CA TYR A 36 8.20 -7.15 11.29
C TYR A 36 7.06 -7.10 12.31
N PRO A 37 7.16 -6.26 13.34
CA PRO A 37 6.09 -6.13 14.33
C PRO A 37 4.87 -5.46 13.72
N MET A 38 3.69 -6.05 13.85
CA MET A 38 2.43 -5.38 13.50
C MET A 38 2.19 -4.16 14.39
N ARG A 39 2.66 -4.20 15.63
CA ARG A 39 2.64 -3.04 16.53
C ARG A 39 3.83 -2.12 16.23
N PRO A 40 3.59 -0.81 16.04
CA PRO A 40 4.65 0.13 15.70
C PRO A 40 5.70 0.23 16.82
N ALA A 41 6.94 -0.12 16.48
CA ALA A 41 8.10 0.07 17.35
C ALA A 41 8.35 1.58 17.61
N ARG A 42 9.12 1.91 18.65
CA ARG A 42 9.47 3.31 18.94
C ARG A 42 10.11 4.00 17.74
N LEU A 43 11.03 3.32 17.07
CA LEU A 43 11.69 3.84 15.86
C LEU A 43 10.68 4.19 14.76
N TYR A 44 9.74 3.30 14.44
CA TYR A 44 8.70 3.56 13.45
C TYR A 44 7.90 4.83 13.78
N ARG A 45 7.46 4.96 15.04
CA ARG A 45 6.69 6.13 15.51
C ARG A 45 7.50 7.42 15.41
N VAL A 46 8.76 7.39 15.83
CA VAL A 46 9.65 8.56 15.77
C VAL A 46 9.91 8.97 14.32
N VAL A 47 10.32 8.03 13.46
CA VAL A 47 10.57 8.30 12.04
C VAL A 47 9.31 8.85 11.37
N ARG A 48 8.16 8.24 11.61
CA ARG A 48 6.88 8.70 11.05
C ARG A 48 6.52 10.12 11.49
N ARG A 49 6.70 10.46 12.78
CA ARG A 49 6.45 11.82 13.30
C ARG A 49 7.40 12.84 12.68
N ILE A 50 8.68 12.50 12.56
CA ILE A 50 9.67 13.35 11.90
C ILE A 50 9.31 13.57 10.43
N VAL A 51 8.98 12.49 9.69
CA VAL A 51 8.57 12.59 8.29
C VAL A 51 7.31 13.45 8.15
N ARG A 52 6.29 13.23 8.99
CA ARG A 52 5.07 14.05 8.99
C ARG A 52 5.38 15.53 9.24
N TRP A 53 6.22 15.82 10.24
CA TRP A 53 6.62 17.18 10.57
C TRP A 53 7.36 17.85 9.40
N LEU A 54 8.35 17.17 8.80
CA LEU A 54 9.08 17.66 7.63
C LEU A 54 8.16 17.92 6.45
N VAL A 55 7.29 16.97 6.15
CA VAL A 55 6.33 17.07 5.04
C VAL A 55 5.41 18.28 5.23
N LEU A 56 4.85 18.47 6.42
CA LEU A 56 3.97 19.62 6.71
C LEU A 56 4.73 20.95 6.80
N ARG A 57 6.01 20.92 7.15
CA ARG A 57 6.84 22.15 7.26
C ARG A 57 7.37 22.61 5.91
N LEU A 58 7.66 21.67 5.01
CA LEU A 58 8.31 21.95 3.72
C LEU A 58 7.33 22.01 2.55
N PHE A 59 6.12 21.48 2.70
CA PHE A 59 5.13 21.40 1.62
C PHE A 59 3.75 21.87 2.07
N ARG A 60 2.95 22.32 1.11
CA ARG A 60 1.53 22.63 1.33
C ARG A 60 0.71 21.38 1.09
N VAL A 61 0.61 20.52 2.10
CA VAL A 61 -0.07 19.23 1.95
C VAL A 61 -1.56 19.39 2.21
N ASN A 62 -2.37 18.89 1.29
CA ASN A 62 -3.83 18.79 1.43
C ASN A 62 -4.22 17.31 1.36
N VAL A 63 -4.86 16.81 2.43
CA VAL A 63 -5.32 15.42 2.52
C VAL A 63 -6.83 15.40 2.62
N THR A 64 -7.48 14.57 1.81
CA THR A 64 -8.94 14.41 1.80
C THR A 64 -9.32 12.93 1.85
N GLY A 65 -10.51 12.62 2.38
CA GLY A 65 -11.04 11.26 2.42
C GLY A 65 -10.49 10.41 3.57
N LEU A 66 -10.03 11.02 4.66
CA LEU A 66 -9.55 10.28 5.85
C LEU A 66 -10.65 9.40 6.46
N GLU A 67 -11.90 9.79 6.32
CA GLU A 67 -13.10 9.05 6.72
C GLU A 67 -13.29 7.73 5.97
N ASN A 68 -12.64 7.57 4.83
CA ASN A 68 -12.70 6.36 4.00
C ASN A 68 -11.75 5.24 4.46
N ILE A 69 -10.93 5.49 5.47
CA ILE A 69 -9.96 4.50 5.95
C ILE A 69 -10.70 3.44 6.79
N PRO A 70 -10.75 2.17 6.34
CA PRO A 70 -11.43 1.11 7.09
C PRO A 70 -10.58 0.61 8.26
N ALA A 71 -11.17 -0.22 9.11
CA ALA A 71 -10.39 -1.02 10.05
C ALA A 71 -9.49 -2.02 9.30
N PRO A 72 -8.25 -2.28 9.78
CA PRO A 72 -7.35 -3.26 9.16
C PRO A 72 -7.88 -4.70 9.33
N PRO A 73 -7.50 -5.63 8.44
CA PRO A 73 -6.50 -5.49 7.39
C PRO A 73 -7.03 -4.88 6.09
N TYR A 74 -6.17 -4.17 5.33
CA TYR A 74 -6.50 -3.66 4.01
C TYR A 74 -5.24 -3.41 3.16
N ILE A 75 -5.42 -3.26 1.86
CA ILE A 75 -4.36 -2.89 0.92
C ILE A 75 -4.57 -1.44 0.48
N ILE A 76 -3.55 -0.60 0.58
CA ILE A 76 -3.55 0.74 -0.01
C ILE A 76 -3.03 0.63 -1.44
N ALA A 77 -3.85 1.05 -2.40
CA ALA A 77 -3.49 1.11 -3.83
C ALA A 77 -3.24 2.56 -4.23
N ALA A 78 -1.99 2.94 -4.40
CA ALA A 78 -1.64 4.32 -4.74
C ALA A 78 -1.02 4.43 -6.14
N ASN A 79 -1.23 5.57 -6.83
CA ASN A 79 -0.42 5.91 -7.99
C ASN A 79 1.01 6.26 -7.57
N HIS A 80 1.97 6.09 -8.48
CA HIS A 80 3.39 6.23 -8.17
C HIS A 80 4.06 7.29 -9.04
N GLN A 81 4.29 8.47 -8.48
CA GLN A 81 4.96 9.57 -9.17
C GLN A 81 6.47 9.59 -8.90
N ALA A 82 6.86 9.31 -7.64
CA ALA A 82 8.25 9.38 -7.20
C ALA A 82 8.55 8.37 -6.08
N TRP A 83 9.82 8.03 -5.87
CA TRP A 83 10.25 7.03 -4.89
C TRP A 83 9.88 7.37 -3.43
N PHE A 84 9.64 8.63 -3.14
CA PHE A 84 9.26 9.13 -1.81
C PHE A 84 7.76 9.32 -1.61
N ASP A 85 6.89 8.90 -2.54
CA ASP A 85 5.43 8.93 -2.36
C ASP A 85 4.96 8.31 -1.03
N PRO A 86 5.56 7.21 -0.52
CA PRO A 86 5.20 6.68 0.79
C PRO A 86 5.31 7.70 1.93
N ALA A 87 6.26 8.64 1.84
CA ALA A 87 6.42 9.70 2.85
C ALA A 87 5.27 10.71 2.84
N PHE A 88 4.53 10.83 1.76
CA PHE A 88 3.34 11.68 1.64
C PHE A 88 2.03 10.93 1.88
N ILE A 89 2.06 9.61 1.96
CA ILE A 89 0.87 8.78 2.19
C ILE A 89 0.85 8.26 3.63
N ILE A 90 1.85 7.49 4.03
CA ILE A 90 1.88 6.77 5.31
C ILE A 90 1.64 7.66 6.54
N PRO A 91 2.21 8.88 6.65
CA PRO A 91 2.02 9.72 7.84
C PRO A 91 0.58 10.18 8.09
N PHE A 92 -0.29 10.07 7.11
CA PHE A 92 -1.69 10.52 7.22
C PHE A 92 -2.68 9.38 7.49
N PHE A 93 -2.23 8.15 7.48
CA PHE A 93 -3.01 6.98 7.90
C PHE A 93 -2.90 6.75 9.43
N PRO A 94 -3.68 5.86 10.04
CA PRO A 94 -3.52 5.49 11.45
C PRO A 94 -2.09 5.04 11.78
N GLU A 95 -1.64 5.31 13.02
CA GLU A 95 -0.27 4.93 13.44
C GLU A 95 -0.11 3.42 13.60
N ALA A 96 -1.17 2.74 13.95
CA ALA A 96 -1.22 1.28 14.09
C ALA A 96 -2.34 0.70 13.22
N PRO A 97 -2.11 -0.48 12.63
CA PRO A 97 -0.87 -1.25 12.58
C PRO A 97 0.22 -0.58 11.73
N VAL A 98 1.43 -1.14 11.73
CA VAL A 98 2.49 -0.71 10.81
C VAL A 98 2.04 -0.87 9.38
N ILE A 99 2.24 0.15 8.56
CA ILE A 99 2.00 0.07 7.12
C ILE A 99 3.28 -0.41 6.45
N TYR A 100 3.19 -1.54 5.79
CA TYR A 100 4.31 -2.13 5.06
C TYR A 100 4.27 -1.74 3.59
N THR A 101 5.42 -1.38 3.04
CA THR A 101 5.59 -1.11 1.61
C THR A 101 6.75 -1.91 1.05
N MET A 102 6.64 -2.28 -0.21
CA MET A 102 7.64 -3.10 -0.88
C MET A 102 8.67 -2.23 -1.62
N ALA A 103 9.92 -2.65 -1.57
CA ALA A 103 10.99 -2.00 -2.30
C ALA A 103 11.91 -3.02 -2.97
N LYS A 104 12.45 -2.70 -4.14
CA LYS A 104 13.35 -3.60 -4.86
C LYS A 104 14.63 -3.87 -4.05
N ARG A 105 14.93 -5.15 -3.85
CA ARG A 105 16.10 -5.62 -3.11
C ARG A 105 17.39 -5.05 -3.69
N GLU A 106 17.54 -5.12 -5.00
CA GLU A 106 18.78 -4.76 -5.71
C GLU A 106 19.11 -3.26 -5.59
N THR A 107 18.10 -2.40 -5.55
CA THR A 107 18.30 -0.95 -5.55
C THR A 107 18.21 -0.33 -4.16
N VAL A 108 17.28 -0.80 -3.34
CA VAL A 108 16.99 -0.19 -2.03
C VAL A 108 17.74 -0.88 -0.91
N PHE A 109 17.80 -2.21 -0.92
CA PHE A 109 18.46 -3.00 0.13
C PHE A 109 19.93 -3.33 -0.16
N ASN A 110 20.59 -2.51 -0.95
CA ASN A 110 21.96 -2.72 -1.44
C ASN A 110 23.06 -2.55 -0.37
N ARG A 111 22.74 -2.07 0.84
CA ARG A 111 23.70 -1.87 1.94
C ARG A 111 23.24 -2.58 3.21
N ALA A 112 24.17 -3.09 4.02
CA ALA A 112 23.86 -3.84 5.24
C ALA A 112 23.01 -3.05 6.24
N TRP A 113 23.30 -1.77 6.45
CA TRP A 113 22.53 -0.93 7.35
C TRP A 113 21.08 -0.74 6.88
N LYS A 114 20.83 -0.62 5.56
CA LYS A 114 19.47 -0.54 5.01
C LYS A 114 18.70 -1.82 5.27
N ARG A 115 19.34 -3.00 5.11
CA ARG A 115 18.73 -4.29 5.41
C ARG A 115 18.29 -4.43 6.87
N ARG A 116 18.98 -3.75 7.80
CA ARG A 116 18.64 -3.75 9.22
C ARG A 116 17.57 -2.71 9.59
N LEU A 117 17.63 -1.51 9.00
CA LEU A 117 16.78 -0.39 9.42
C LEU A 117 15.45 -0.30 8.66
N LEU A 118 15.42 -0.57 7.34
CA LEU A 118 14.22 -0.44 6.54
C LEU A 118 13.06 -1.33 7.00
N PRO A 119 13.29 -2.59 7.41
CA PRO A 119 12.24 -3.41 7.98
C PRO A 119 11.59 -2.82 9.23
N LEU A 120 12.36 -2.14 10.08
CA LEU A 120 11.87 -1.51 11.30
C LEU A 120 10.94 -0.31 11.04
N ILE A 121 10.97 0.22 9.83
CA ILE A 121 10.10 1.34 9.40
C ILE A 121 9.05 0.90 8.36
N GLY A 122 8.79 -0.40 8.25
CA GLY A 122 7.73 -0.94 7.41
C GLY A 122 8.12 -1.11 5.93
N VAL A 123 9.40 -1.22 5.59
CA VAL A 123 9.82 -1.50 4.20
C VAL A 123 10.37 -2.91 4.09
N PHE A 124 9.83 -3.73 3.19
CA PHE A 124 10.31 -5.08 2.94
C PHE A 124 10.86 -5.27 1.51
N PRO A 125 11.87 -6.14 1.33
CA PRO A 125 12.49 -6.36 0.04
C PRO A 125 11.64 -7.26 -0.86
N ILE A 126 11.64 -6.95 -2.15
CA ILE A 126 11.12 -7.81 -3.22
C ILE A 126 12.14 -7.89 -4.34
N SER A 127 12.20 -9.01 -5.05
CA SER A 127 13.02 -9.22 -6.24
C SER A 127 12.11 -9.59 -7.43
N PRO A 128 11.41 -8.61 -8.03
CA PRO A 128 10.46 -8.91 -9.09
C PRO A 128 11.17 -9.43 -10.32
N HIS A 129 10.73 -10.60 -10.81
CA HIS A 129 11.19 -11.18 -12.06
C HIS A 129 10.10 -11.06 -13.13
N ARG A 130 10.45 -10.58 -14.34
CA ARG A 130 9.51 -10.38 -15.47
C ARG A 130 8.21 -9.65 -15.12
N GLY A 131 8.24 -8.83 -14.06
CA GLY A 131 7.09 -8.05 -13.61
C GLY A 131 6.20 -8.74 -12.58
N GLU A 132 6.50 -9.95 -12.18
CA GLU A 132 5.86 -10.70 -11.11
C GLU A 132 6.65 -10.57 -9.81
N LEU A 133 5.97 -10.67 -8.66
CA LEU A 133 6.64 -10.74 -7.37
C LEU A 133 7.31 -12.11 -7.21
N ASP A 134 8.47 -12.12 -6.57
CA ASP A 134 9.08 -13.33 -6.08
C ASP A 134 8.23 -13.96 -4.95
N GLU A 135 8.41 -15.25 -4.73
CA GLU A 135 7.65 -16.01 -3.73
C GLU A 135 7.79 -15.39 -2.32
N ALA A 136 8.98 -14.93 -1.96
CA ALA A 136 9.22 -14.27 -0.67
C ALA A 136 8.39 -12.98 -0.52
N GLY A 137 8.30 -12.19 -1.58
CA GLY A 137 7.44 -10.99 -1.61
C GLY A 137 5.96 -11.32 -1.50
N LEU A 138 5.50 -12.35 -2.21
CA LEU A 138 4.13 -12.87 -2.11
C LEU A 138 3.80 -13.29 -0.68
N ARG A 139 4.62 -14.16 -0.10
CA ARG A 139 4.47 -14.64 1.29
C ARG A 139 4.41 -13.47 2.28
N THR A 140 5.31 -12.47 2.13
CA THR A 140 5.35 -11.31 3.02
C THR A 140 4.04 -10.53 2.98
N VAL A 141 3.47 -10.28 1.80
CA VAL A 141 2.19 -9.58 1.67
C VAL A 141 1.10 -10.31 2.43
N TYR A 142 0.94 -11.61 2.20
CA TYR A 142 -0.09 -12.40 2.85
C TYR A 142 0.09 -12.49 4.35
N GLN A 143 1.32 -12.64 4.85
CA GLN A 143 1.60 -12.68 6.28
C GLN A 143 1.28 -11.36 6.97
N VAL A 144 1.54 -10.23 6.32
CA VAL A 144 1.15 -8.92 6.85
C VAL A 144 -0.37 -8.81 6.95
N LEU A 145 -1.09 -9.21 5.90
CA LEU A 145 -2.56 -9.13 5.87
C LEU A 145 -3.20 -10.10 6.87
N ASP A 146 -2.70 -11.33 6.97
CA ASP A 146 -3.17 -12.34 7.93
C ASP A 146 -3.01 -11.90 9.40
N ARG A 147 -1.98 -11.10 9.67
CA ARG A 147 -1.73 -10.50 10.99
C ARG A 147 -2.43 -9.17 11.22
N HIS A 148 -3.49 -8.88 10.46
CA HIS A 148 -4.21 -7.61 10.54
C HIS A 148 -3.36 -6.38 10.25
N GLY A 149 -2.31 -6.53 9.42
CA GLY A 149 -1.48 -5.44 8.97
C GLY A 149 -2.06 -4.72 7.76
N VAL A 150 -1.34 -3.72 7.29
CA VAL A 150 -1.68 -2.93 6.11
C VAL A 150 -0.51 -2.93 5.13
N VAL A 151 -0.80 -3.13 3.85
CA VAL A 151 0.22 -3.10 2.79
C VAL A 151 -0.05 -1.94 1.84
N LEU A 152 0.94 -1.08 1.66
CA LEU A 152 0.93 -0.04 0.61
C LEU A 152 1.57 -0.60 -0.65
N MET A 153 0.80 -0.61 -1.73
CA MET A 153 1.22 -1.06 -3.05
C MET A 153 1.10 0.07 -4.07
N PHE A 154 2.05 0.08 -5.00
CA PHE A 154 2.01 0.92 -6.19
C PHE A 154 1.81 0.02 -7.42
N PRO A 155 0.54 -0.28 -7.79
CA PRO A 155 0.25 -1.30 -8.79
C PRO A 155 0.69 -0.93 -10.22
N GLU A 156 1.10 0.33 -10.47
CA GLU A 156 1.76 0.72 -11.71
C GLU A 156 3.13 0.02 -11.90
N GLY A 157 3.78 -0.36 -10.80
CA GLY A 157 5.10 -1.03 -10.79
C GLY A 157 6.27 -0.16 -11.26
N ARG A 158 6.01 1.08 -11.69
CA ARG A 158 7.00 2.10 -12.11
C ARG A 158 6.46 3.49 -11.85
N TYR A 159 7.35 4.49 -11.76
CA TYR A 159 6.97 5.90 -11.60
C TYR A 159 6.28 6.44 -12.87
N SER A 160 5.16 7.13 -12.70
CA SER A 160 4.44 7.82 -13.78
C SER A 160 5.01 9.22 -14.08
N ARG A 161 5.74 9.82 -13.13
CA ARG A 161 6.39 11.14 -13.27
C ARG A 161 5.45 12.21 -13.82
N GLY A 162 4.31 12.39 -13.16
CA GLY A 162 3.30 13.41 -13.53
C GLY A 162 2.47 13.10 -14.79
N ARG A 163 2.75 12.01 -15.50
CA ARG A 163 1.96 11.54 -16.65
C ARG A 163 0.64 10.90 -16.20
N ALA A 164 -0.19 10.54 -17.16
CA ALA A 164 -1.39 9.75 -16.89
C ALA A 164 -1.06 8.46 -16.13
N LEU A 165 -2.03 7.97 -15.35
CA LEU A 165 -1.91 6.70 -14.65
C LEU A 165 -1.54 5.59 -15.64
N ARG A 166 -0.52 4.82 -15.31
CA ARG A 166 -0.15 3.64 -16.09
C ARG A 166 -1.16 2.51 -15.86
N PRO A 167 -1.32 1.58 -16.80
CA PRO A 167 -2.12 0.39 -16.55
C PRO A 167 -1.66 -0.30 -15.27
N LEU A 168 -2.59 -0.55 -14.37
CA LEU A 168 -2.29 -1.22 -13.11
C LEU A 168 -2.05 -2.71 -13.36
N LYS A 169 -1.05 -3.26 -12.69
CA LYS A 169 -0.80 -4.70 -12.69
C LYS A 169 -1.94 -5.40 -11.97
N ALA A 170 -2.35 -6.50 -12.53
CA ALA A 170 -3.49 -7.27 -12.04
C ALA A 170 -3.25 -7.93 -10.66
N GLY A 171 -2.01 -8.01 -10.20
CA GLY A 171 -1.65 -8.59 -8.91
C GLY A 171 -2.36 -7.97 -7.70
N ILE A 172 -2.77 -6.70 -7.76
CA ILE A 172 -3.48 -6.10 -6.63
C ILE A 172 -4.85 -6.74 -6.38
N GLY A 173 -5.60 -7.05 -7.45
CA GLY A 173 -6.86 -7.77 -7.33
C GLY A 173 -6.65 -9.20 -6.85
N PHE A 174 -5.57 -9.84 -7.30
CA PHE A 174 -5.18 -11.16 -6.83
C PHE A 174 -4.98 -11.18 -5.31
N PHE A 175 -4.16 -10.28 -4.77
CA PHE A 175 -3.93 -10.18 -3.32
C PHE A 175 -5.21 -9.93 -2.54
N ALA A 176 -6.00 -8.95 -2.96
CA ALA A 176 -7.21 -8.57 -2.23
C ALA A 176 -8.26 -9.67 -2.22
N LEU A 177 -8.45 -10.36 -3.35
CA LEU A 177 -9.42 -11.44 -3.47
C LEU A 177 -9.02 -12.66 -2.64
N HIS A 178 -7.76 -13.08 -2.71
CA HIS A 178 -7.27 -14.24 -1.97
C HIS A 178 -7.16 -13.98 -0.47
N ALA A 179 -6.81 -12.77 -0.07
CA ALA A 179 -6.77 -12.39 1.34
C ALA A 179 -8.14 -11.97 1.91
N GLY A 180 -9.16 -11.78 1.07
CA GLY A 180 -10.49 -11.33 1.51
C GLY A 180 -10.50 -9.93 2.10
N VAL A 181 -9.56 -9.04 1.69
CA VAL A 181 -9.38 -7.72 2.28
C VAL A 181 -9.76 -6.58 1.33
N PRO A 182 -10.29 -5.46 1.84
CA PRO A 182 -10.62 -4.32 1.00
C PRO A 182 -9.36 -3.62 0.47
N ILE A 183 -9.51 -2.93 -0.67
CA ILE A 183 -8.51 -2.06 -1.26
C ILE A 183 -8.93 -0.62 -1.04
N VAL A 184 -8.03 0.19 -0.46
CA VAL A 184 -8.20 1.63 -0.28
C VAL A 184 -7.46 2.34 -1.42
N PRO A 185 -8.19 2.94 -2.39
CA PRO A 185 -7.57 3.66 -3.48
C PRO A 185 -7.06 5.02 -3.00
N VAL A 186 -5.82 5.34 -3.33
CA VAL A 186 -5.18 6.61 -2.98
C VAL A 186 -4.62 7.26 -4.22
N ALA A 187 -4.83 8.56 -4.35
CA ALA A 187 -4.15 9.35 -5.38
C ALA A 187 -3.23 10.37 -4.71
N VAL A 188 -1.98 10.42 -5.17
CA VAL A 188 -1.00 11.45 -4.80
C VAL A 188 -0.66 12.29 -6.02
N ARG A 189 -0.52 13.60 -5.83
CA ARG A 189 -0.18 14.55 -6.87
C ARG A 189 0.82 15.58 -6.37
N GLY A 190 1.74 16.00 -7.26
CA GLY A 190 2.73 17.05 -6.99
C GLY A 190 4.06 16.52 -6.46
N THR A 191 4.20 15.20 -6.30
CA THR A 191 5.44 14.58 -5.86
C THR A 191 6.44 14.33 -6.98
N ASP A 192 6.04 14.49 -8.25
CA ASP A 192 6.91 14.36 -9.42
C ASP A 192 7.91 15.51 -9.56
N VAL A 193 7.59 16.68 -8.99
CA VAL A 193 8.46 17.86 -8.97
C VAL A 193 8.61 18.34 -7.54
N LEU A 194 9.62 17.83 -6.83
CA LEU A 194 9.83 18.17 -5.42
C LEU A 194 10.51 19.54 -5.29
N ARG A 195 9.75 20.53 -4.87
CA ARG A 195 10.24 21.87 -4.51
C ARG A 195 9.65 22.30 -3.17
N PRO A 196 10.39 23.03 -2.34
CA PRO A 196 9.82 23.59 -1.11
C PRO A 196 8.54 24.38 -1.39
N PHE A 197 7.56 24.26 -0.47
CA PHE A 197 6.28 24.95 -0.50
C PHE A 197 5.36 24.63 -1.70
N ILE A 198 5.72 23.66 -2.55
CA ILE A 198 4.81 23.16 -3.57
C ILE A 198 3.59 22.52 -2.91
N ARG A 199 2.46 22.59 -3.60
CA ARG A 199 1.24 21.91 -3.16
C ARG A 199 1.31 20.42 -3.49
N ILE A 200 1.09 19.60 -2.48
CA ILE A 200 0.94 18.16 -2.58
C ILE A 200 -0.49 17.81 -2.18
N ASP A 201 -1.21 17.15 -3.05
CA ASP A 201 -2.56 16.68 -2.78
C ASP A 201 -2.55 15.15 -2.61
N VAL A 202 -3.19 14.68 -1.55
CA VAL A 202 -3.42 13.26 -1.27
C VAL A 202 -4.92 13.07 -1.12
N ALA A 203 -5.53 12.21 -1.93
CA ALA A 203 -6.94 11.88 -1.83
C ALA A 203 -7.10 10.38 -1.59
N ILE A 204 -7.89 10.04 -0.58
CA ILE A 204 -8.22 8.68 -0.17
C ILE A 204 -9.66 8.43 -0.61
N GLY A 205 -9.85 7.49 -1.54
CA GLY A 205 -11.17 7.11 -2.02
C GLY A 205 -11.84 6.08 -1.13
N PRO A 206 -13.15 5.82 -1.34
CA PRO A 206 -13.87 4.80 -0.60
C PRO A 206 -13.27 3.41 -0.83
N PRO A 207 -13.30 2.53 0.19
CA PRO A 207 -12.74 1.20 0.09
C PRO A 207 -13.49 0.35 -0.92
N ILE A 208 -12.75 -0.42 -1.70
CA ILE A 208 -13.24 -1.34 -2.72
C ILE A 208 -13.23 -2.74 -2.11
N LEU A 209 -14.41 -3.34 -1.98
CA LEU A 209 -14.54 -4.68 -1.45
C LEU A 209 -14.06 -5.73 -2.48
N PRO A 210 -13.49 -6.86 -2.01
CA PRO A 210 -13.04 -7.95 -2.88
C PRO A 210 -14.22 -8.86 -3.28
N ASP A 211 -15.25 -8.28 -3.91
CA ASP A 211 -16.51 -8.92 -4.29
C ASP A 211 -16.63 -9.18 -5.80
N ALA A 212 -15.54 -8.97 -6.54
CA ALA A 212 -15.53 -9.20 -7.98
C ALA A 212 -15.39 -10.70 -8.32
N PRO A 213 -15.95 -11.18 -9.44
CA PRO A 213 -15.92 -12.60 -9.82
C PRO A 213 -14.50 -13.09 -10.16
N THR A 214 -13.60 -12.18 -10.53
CA THR A 214 -12.20 -12.49 -10.85
C THR A 214 -11.28 -11.38 -10.40
N TRP A 215 -10.02 -11.73 -10.10
CA TRP A 215 -9.00 -10.77 -9.74
C TRP A 215 -8.68 -9.75 -10.86
N TRP A 216 -8.87 -10.10 -12.12
CA TRP A 216 -8.78 -9.17 -13.26
C TRP A 216 -9.88 -8.11 -13.24
N ALA A 217 -11.12 -8.51 -12.97
CA ALA A 217 -12.24 -7.60 -12.85
C ALA A 217 -12.03 -6.64 -11.68
N LEU A 218 -11.57 -7.14 -10.53
CA LEU A 218 -11.23 -6.32 -9.37
C LEU A 218 -10.11 -5.33 -9.69
N SER A 219 -9.02 -5.77 -10.33
CA SER A 219 -7.91 -4.89 -10.70
C SER A 219 -8.31 -3.79 -11.67
N ARG A 220 -9.17 -4.07 -12.63
CA ARG A 220 -9.72 -3.05 -13.54
C ARG A 220 -10.59 -2.03 -12.79
N ARG A 221 -11.43 -2.50 -11.86
CA ARG A 221 -12.25 -1.63 -11.00
C ARG A 221 -11.38 -0.70 -10.15
N VAL A 222 -10.32 -1.24 -9.54
CA VAL A 222 -9.32 -0.44 -8.78
C VAL A 222 -8.67 0.59 -9.69
N SER A 223 -8.25 0.22 -10.90
CA SER A 223 -7.64 1.14 -11.86
C SER A 223 -8.56 2.33 -12.19
N GLY A 224 -9.83 2.05 -12.48
CA GLY A 224 -10.82 3.08 -12.76
C GLY A 224 -11.05 4.02 -11.57
N ILE A 225 -11.12 3.48 -10.36
CA ILE A 225 -11.34 4.30 -9.16
C ILE A 225 -10.10 5.14 -8.81
N VAL A 226 -8.90 4.58 -8.85
CA VAL A 226 -7.65 5.35 -8.63
C VAL A 226 -7.53 6.49 -9.64
N GLU A 227 -7.86 6.25 -10.92
CA GLU A 227 -7.87 7.30 -11.94
C GLU A 227 -8.94 8.36 -11.66
N ASN A 228 -10.14 7.98 -11.27
CA ASN A 228 -11.20 8.92 -10.91
C ASN A 228 -10.80 9.80 -9.73
N VAL A 229 -10.21 9.22 -8.67
CA VAL A 229 -9.70 9.97 -7.51
C VAL A 229 -8.59 10.94 -7.96
N ARG A 230 -7.68 10.50 -8.84
CA ARG A 230 -6.62 11.35 -9.41
C ARG A 230 -7.18 12.49 -10.26
N VAL A 231 -8.18 12.23 -11.09
CA VAL A 231 -8.84 13.24 -11.93
C VAL A 231 -9.59 14.25 -11.06
N ALA A 232 -10.27 13.81 -10.02
CA ALA A 232 -10.96 14.68 -9.07
C ALA A 232 -10.01 15.68 -8.41
N LEU A 233 -8.80 15.24 -8.01
CA LEU A 233 -7.74 16.13 -7.52
C LEU A 233 -7.34 17.19 -8.56
N THR A 234 -7.39 16.85 -9.85
CA THR A 234 -7.01 17.78 -10.92
C THR A 234 -8.10 18.82 -11.18
N LYS A 235 -9.37 18.42 -11.14
CA LYS A 235 -10.53 19.32 -11.39
C LYS A 235 -10.76 20.28 -10.23
N GLY A 236 -10.64 19.83 -8.99
CA GLY A 236 -10.83 20.68 -7.80
C GLY A 236 -9.88 21.87 -7.71
N LEU A 237 -8.78 21.86 -8.48
CA LEU A 237 -7.82 22.97 -8.55
C LEU A 237 -8.13 23.97 -9.66
N ARG A 238 -8.83 23.58 -10.73
CA ARG A 238 -9.22 24.51 -11.81
C ARG A 238 -10.32 25.48 -11.36
N GLY A 239 -11.15 25.08 -10.37
CA GLY A 239 -12.20 25.92 -9.80
C GLY A 239 -11.75 26.88 -8.67
N ARG A 240 -10.47 26.83 -8.25
CA ARG A 240 -9.90 27.68 -7.19
C ARG A 240 -8.69 28.48 -7.69
N ARG A 241 -8.75 29.04 -8.87
CA ARG A 241 -7.86 30.14 -9.25
C ARG A 241 -8.45 31.42 -8.63
N PRO A 242 -7.62 32.19 -7.90
CA PRO A 242 -8.03 33.50 -7.41
C PRO A 242 -8.34 34.44 -8.55
#